data_04029b03cbd434f0e532a237498c198c
#
_entry.id   04029b03cbd434f0e532a237498c198c
#
_cell.length_a   1.000
_cell.length_b   1.000
_cell.length_c   1.000
_cell.angle_alpha   90.00
_cell.angle_beta   90.00
_cell.angle_gamma   90.00
#
_symmetry.space_group_name_H-M   'P 1'
#
loop_
_entity.id
_entity.type
_entity.pdbx_description
1 polymer ?
#
loop_
_entity_poly.entity_id
_entity_poly.type
_entity_poly.pdbx_seq_one_letter_code
_entity_poly.pdbx_strand_id
1 'polypeptide(L)'
;MPNWRKTLLTVGISACLLGGALIATGTATGGINHLLQANHTKYSKKTEDFSDISALDIDLGNRNLVIEESEDNKTHLTYYQGKEASERIVTSANQGTLKIQQPRPLITFGWSSGIRSILNLFDNEGGRSTVTLSLPKGTKLSTLKGNSSLGDVTLSGLTVQKLDLSLSAGSLTVKNSTISTGDLSNSLGDVSLSDLAIQKLDLKLSSGSVTIDNTTVEKGYLASSLGDINLNKSKLSDSTIKLSSGSINSQQLTLSGDINIDNSLGDIQLNLVKESLETLSFDIETSMGSITVPRNFQSITGENDEVGSKLKRQLDKSSGKVFVRDSAGSIELSVAE
;
A
#
# COMPACT_ATOMS: atom_id res chain seq x y z
N MET A 1 -12.39 38.89 16.00
CA MET A 1 -13.06 37.66 15.48
C MET A 1 -14.56 37.88 15.54
N PRO A 2 -15.33 37.55 14.50
CA PRO A 2 -16.79 37.71 14.51
C PRO A 2 -17.40 36.84 15.62
N ASN A 3 -18.43 37.33 16.29
CA ASN A 3 -19.04 36.71 17.47
C ASN A 3 -19.54 35.27 17.24
N TRP A 4 -19.98 34.93 16.04
CA TRP A 4 -20.44 33.59 15.70
C TRP A 4 -19.35 32.50 15.78
N ARG A 5 -18.07 32.86 15.48
CA ARG A 5 -16.92 31.94 15.61
C ARG A 5 -16.62 31.64 17.07
N LYS A 6 -16.75 32.64 17.95
CA LYS A 6 -16.58 32.43 19.40
C LYS A 6 -17.69 31.51 19.94
N THR A 7 -18.93 31.70 19.50
CA THR A 7 -20.07 30.88 19.90
C THR A 7 -19.91 29.42 19.41
N LEU A 8 -19.50 29.21 18.16
CA LEU A 8 -19.22 27.86 17.65
C LEU A 8 -18.08 27.16 18.41
N LEU A 9 -17.01 27.90 18.72
CA LEU A 9 -15.88 27.36 19.47
C LEU A 9 -16.33 26.97 20.90
N THR A 10 -17.12 27.82 21.56
CA THR A 10 -17.63 27.55 22.91
C THR A 10 -18.56 26.35 22.92
N VAL A 11 -19.47 26.24 21.95
CA VAL A 11 -20.38 25.09 21.79
C VAL A 11 -19.58 23.82 21.52
N GLY A 12 -18.57 23.86 20.65
CA GLY A 12 -17.68 22.72 20.36
C GLY A 12 -16.92 22.23 21.61
N ILE A 13 -16.31 23.15 22.34
CA ILE A 13 -15.58 22.82 23.57
C ILE A 13 -16.53 22.24 24.63
N SER A 14 -17.73 22.85 24.81
CA SER A 14 -18.73 22.34 25.75
C SER A 14 -19.22 20.94 25.37
N ALA A 15 -19.45 20.67 24.10
CA ALA A 15 -19.81 19.35 23.61
C ALA A 15 -18.71 18.30 23.84
N CYS A 16 -17.44 18.66 23.64
CA CYS A 16 -16.31 17.79 23.92
C CYS A 16 -16.16 17.50 25.43
N LEU A 17 -16.34 18.49 26.28
CA LEU A 17 -16.28 18.32 27.72
C LEU A 17 -17.44 17.45 28.25
N LEU A 18 -18.66 17.67 27.76
CA LEU A 18 -19.81 16.84 28.10
C LEU A 18 -19.64 15.40 27.59
N GLY A 19 -19.16 15.24 26.37
CA GLY A 19 -18.86 13.91 25.80
C GLY A 19 -17.79 13.18 26.58
N GLY A 20 -16.70 13.88 26.96
CA GLY A 20 -15.63 13.35 27.81
C GLY A 20 -16.12 12.93 29.19
N ALA A 21 -16.96 13.75 29.84
CA ALA A 21 -17.56 13.44 31.14
C ALA A 21 -18.50 12.24 31.09
N LEU A 22 -19.30 12.10 30.02
CA LEU A 22 -20.18 10.93 29.80
C LEU A 22 -19.37 9.65 29.57
N ILE A 23 -18.26 9.72 28.82
CA ILE A 23 -17.36 8.59 28.63
C ILE A 23 -16.71 8.20 29.95
N ALA A 24 -16.19 9.18 30.73
CA ALA A 24 -15.56 8.92 32.02
C ALA A 24 -16.52 8.31 33.05
N THR A 25 -17.75 8.79 33.12
CA THR A 25 -18.77 8.20 33.99
C THR A 25 -19.21 6.82 33.52
N GLY A 26 -19.39 6.62 32.21
CA GLY A 26 -19.69 5.31 31.63
C GLY A 26 -18.61 4.27 31.90
N THR A 27 -17.33 4.66 31.86
CA THR A 27 -16.22 3.77 32.21
C THR A 27 -16.14 3.47 33.69
N ALA A 28 -16.30 4.49 34.56
CA ALA A 28 -16.25 4.36 36.01
C ALA A 28 -17.38 3.49 36.59
N THR A 29 -18.56 3.48 35.94
CA THR A 29 -19.71 2.64 36.34
C THR A 29 -19.69 1.24 35.73
N GLY A 30 -18.59 0.84 35.07
CA GLY A 30 -18.46 -0.49 34.46
C GLY A 30 -19.26 -0.68 33.18
N GLY A 31 -19.78 0.40 32.60
CA GLY A 31 -20.61 0.37 31.38
C GLY A 31 -19.87 -0.25 30.18
N ILE A 32 -18.56 0.00 30.07
CA ILE A 32 -17.73 -0.65 29.04
C ILE A 32 -17.63 -2.15 29.30
N ASN A 33 -17.41 -2.58 30.53
CA ASN A 33 -17.35 -4.01 30.88
C ASN A 33 -18.70 -4.71 30.63
N HIS A 34 -19.81 -4.04 30.93
CA HIS A 34 -21.14 -4.55 30.61
C HIS A 34 -21.40 -4.62 29.09
N LEU A 35 -20.95 -3.63 28.32
CA LEU A 35 -21.04 -3.64 26.85
C LEU A 35 -20.15 -4.71 26.24
N LEU A 36 -18.94 -4.92 26.76
CA LEU A 36 -18.02 -5.96 26.32
C LEU A 36 -18.56 -7.36 26.66
N GLN A 37 -19.13 -7.55 27.86
CA GLN A 37 -19.73 -8.85 28.27
C GLN A 37 -21.03 -9.15 27.50
N ALA A 38 -21.86 -8.14 27.21
CA ALA A 38 -23.05 -8.29 26.39
C ALA A 38 -22.74 -8.60 24.92
N ASN A 39 -21.51 -8.33 24.49
CA ASN A 39 -21.09 -8.43 23.10
C ASN A 39 -20.25 -9.69 22.79
N HIS A 40 -20.30 -10.74 23.64
CA HIS A 40 -19.73 -12.05 23.30
C HIS A 40 -20.51 -12.67 22.14
N THR A 41 -20.33 -12.13 20.96
CA THR A 41 -20.76 -12.77 19.71
C THR A 41 -19.98 -14.08 19.60
N LYS A 42 -20.69 -15.20 19.66
CA LYS A 42 -20.06 -16.52 19.47
C LYS A 42 -19.68 -16.63 17.99
N TYR A 43 -18.41 -16.38 17.70
CA TYR A 43 -17.84 -16.65 16.37
C TYR A 43 -17.60 -18.15 16.22
N SER A 44 -17.94 -18.70 15.08
CA SER A 44 -17.60 -20.08 14.70
C SER A 44 -16.55 -20.05 13.60
N LYS A 45 -15.46 -20.80 13.81
CA LYS A 45 -14.47 -21.05 12.76
C LYS A 45 -15.12 -21.89 11.67
N LYS A 46 -14.98 -21.44 10.42
CA LYS A 46 -15.40 -22.12 9.21
C LYS A 46 -14.19 -22.44 8.36
N THR A 47 -14.17 -23.61 7.76
CA THR A 47 -13.21 -24.00 6.74
C THR A 47 -13.99 -24.61 5.59
N GLU A 48 -13.72 -24.10 4.40
CA GLU A 48 -14.35 -24.57 3.16
C GLU A 48 -13.26 -24.97 2.17
N ASP A 49 -13.44 -26.10 1.53
CA ASP A 49 -12.51 -26.64 0.56
C ASP A 49 -13.01 -26.38 -0.86
N PHE A 50 -12.09 -26.04 -1.75
CA PHE A 50 -12.39 -25.78 -3.15
C PHE A 50 -11.43 -26.56 -4.05
N SER A 51 -11.84 -26.82 -5.28
CA SER A 51 -11.01 -27.42 -6.32
C SER A 51 -10.96 -26.52 -7.56
N ASP A 52 -9.88 -26.67 -8.31
CA ASP A 52 -9.74 -26.07 -9.64
C ASP A 52 -9.91 -24.55 -9.71
N ILE A 53 -9.36 -23.83 -8.69
CA ILE A 53 -9.42 -22.38 -8.64
C ILE A 53 -8.32 -21.80 -9.54
N SER A 54 -8.72 -20.99 -10.51
CA SER A 54 -7.86 -20.28 -11.45
C SER A 54 -8.06 -18.76 -11.45
N ALA A 55 -9.09 -18.26 -10.75
CA ALA A 55 -9.35 -16.84 -10.58
C ALA A 55 -10.00 -16.55 -9.23
N LEU A 56 -9.74 -15.35 -8.70
CA LEU A 56 -10.28 -14.87 -7.42
C LEU A 56 -10.98 -13.52 -7.62
N ASP A 57 -12.16 -13.36 -7.01
CA ASP A 57 -12.92 -12.12 -6.94
C ASP A 57 -13.33 -11.88 -5.47
N ILE A 58 -12.66 -10.93 -4.81
CA ILE A 58 -12.72 -10.75 -3.36
C ILE A 58 -13.24 -9.35 -3.04
N ASP A 59 -14.28 -9.24 -2.22
CA ASP A 59 -14.83 -7.97 -1.73
C ASP A 59 -15.05 -8.05 -0.22
N LEU A 60 -14.13 -7.46 0.54
CA LEU A 60 -14.15 -7.45 2.00
C LEU A 60 -14.37 -6.03 2.54
N GLY A 61 -15.17 -5.93 3.59
CA GLY A 61 -15.47 -4.67 4.29
C GLY A 61 -14.35 -4.31 5.28
N ASN A 62 -14.31 -5.02 6.41
CA ASN A 62 -13.43 -4.73 7.54
C ASN A 62 -12.61 -5.95 8.00
N ARG A 63 -12.44 -6.92 7.12
CA ARG A 63 -11.67 -8.13 7.39
C ARG A 63 -10.31 -8.05 6.74
N ASN A 64 -9.31 -8.55 7.45
CA ASN A 64 -7.99 -8.79 6.87
C ASN A 64 -8.07 -9.98 5.91
N LEU A 65 -7.29 -9.91 4.85
CA LEU A 65 -7.14 -10.98 3.87
C LEU A 65 -5.72 -11.51 3.88
N VAL A 66 -5.58 -12.81 4.00
CA VAL A 66 -4.31 -13.50 3.79
C VAL A 66 -4.50 -14.52 2.68
N ILE A 67 -3.67 -14.45 1.64
CA ILE A 67 -3.58 -15.49 0.61
C ILE A 67 -2.16 -16.03 0.63
N GLU A 68 -2.04 -17.34 0.82
CA GLU A 68 -0.75 -18.00 0.99
C GLU A 68 -0.72 -19.40 0.36
N GLU A 69 0.45 -20.01 0.30
CA GLU A 69 0.58 -21.42 -0.10
C GLU A 69 0.04 -22.36 0.99
N SER A 70 -0.68 -23.40 0.58
CA SER A 70 -1.18 -24.43 1.50
C SER A 70 -0.12 -25.46 1.83
N GLU A 71 -0.16 -25.99 3.05
CA GLU A 71 0.75 -27.03 3.52
C GLU A 71 0.41 -28.41 2.94
N ASP A 72 -0.86 -28.67 2.64
CA ASP A 72 -1.37 -29.97 2.18
C ASP A 72 -1.70 -30.03 0.69
N ASN A 73 -1.32 -28.98 -0.05
CA ASN A 73 -1.53 -28.83 -1.49
C ASN A 73 -3.00 -28.84 -1.92
N LYS A 74 -3.91 -28.38 -1.04
CA LYS A 74 -5.34 -28.17 -1.34
C LYS A 74 -5.72 -26.71 -1.15
N THR A 75 -6.85 -26.32 -1.72
CA THR A 75 -7.40 -24.96 -1.52
C THR A 75 -8.34 -24.95 -0.33
N HIS A 76 -7.99 -24.16 0.70
CA HIS A 76 -8.79 -23.98 1.90
C HIS A 76 -9.08 -22.52 2.14
N LEU A 77 -10.34 -22.18 2.41
CA LEU A 77 -10.75 -20.90 2.90
C LEU A 77 -11.13 -21.02 4.37
N THR A 78 -10.40 -20.36 5.24
CA THR A 78 -10.64 -20.34 6.69
C THR A 78 -11.04 -18.94 7.14
N TYR A 79 -12.13 -18.83 7.89
CA TYR A 79 -12.61 -17.58 8.45
C TYR A 79 -13.48 -17.80 9.69
N TYR A 80 -13.72 -16.74 10.44
CA TYR A 80 -14.67 -16.75 11.55
C TYR A 80 -15.97 -16.10 11.16
N GLN A 81 -17.09 -16.76 11.41
CA GLN A 81 -18.42 -16.30 11.09
C GLN A 81 -19.21 -15.95 12.34
N GLY A 82 -19.70 -14.74 12.41
CA GLY A 82 -20.63 -14.29 13.44
C GLY A 82 -22.10 -14.45 13.05
N LYS A 83 -23.00 -14.03 13.91
CA LYS A 83 -24.46 -14.12 13.68
C LYS A 83 -24.99 -12.99 12.79
N GLU A 84 -24.36 -11.83 12.84
CA GLU A 84 -24.80 -10.64 12.09
C GLU A 84 -24.45 -10.75 10.60
N ALA A 85 -25.26 -10.11 9.75
CA ALA A 85 -25.04 -10.15 8.29
C ALA A 85 -23.68 -9.57 7.89
N SER A 86 -23.21 -8.50 8.56
CA SER A 86 -21.90 -7.87 8.37
C SER A 86 -20.72 -8.74 8.79
N GLU A 87 -20.97 -9.78 9.59
CA GLU A 87 -19.95 -10.71 10.08
C GLU A 87 -19.88 -11.99 9.25
N ARG A 88 -20.73 -12.09 8.25
CA ARG A 88 -20.80 -13.27 7.37
C ARG A 88 -19.85 -13.11 6.20
N ILE A 89 -19.26 -14.23 5.83
CA ILE A 89 -18.57 -14.38 4.54
C ILE A 89 -19.47 -15.24 3.66
N VAL A 90 -19.67 -14.80 2.43
CA VAL A 90 -20.42 -15.50 1.40
C VAL A 90 -19.44 -15.92 0.33
N THR A 91 -19.44 -17.19 0.01
CA THR A 91 -18.56 -17.79 -0.98
C THR A 91 -19.36 -18.35 -2.15
N SER A 92 -18.82 -18.31 -3.33
CA SER A 92 -19.33 -19.04 -4.49
C SER A 92 -18.18 -19.38 -5.43
N ALA A 93 -18.13 -20.62 -5.88
CA ALA A 93 -17.18 -21.08 -6.88
C ALA A 93 -17.93 -21.42 -8.15
N ASN A 94 -17.54 -20.82 -9.28
CA ASN A 94 -18.12 -21.07 -10.58
C ASN A 94 -17.05 -20.92 -11.67
N GLN A 95 -16.96 -21.92 -12.55
CA GLN A 95 -16.03 -21.92 -13.68
C GLN A 95 -14.59 -21.56 -13.31
N GLY A 96 -14.08 -22.13 -12.20
CA GLY A 96 -12.73 -21.85 -11.70
C GLY A 96 -12.54 -20.49 -11.01
N THR A 97 -13.59 -19.69 -10.90
CA THR A 97 -13.55 -18.42 -10.16
C THR A 97 -14.14 -18.59 -8.76
N LEU A 98 -13.33 -18.34 -7.74
CA LEU A 98 -13.80 -18.28 -6.36
C LEU A 98 -14.12 -16.82 -6.00
N LYS A 99 -15.38 -16.57 -5.65
CA LYS A 99 -15.84 -15.30 -5.09
C LYS A 99 -15.89 -15.39 -3.58
N ILE A 100 -15.34 -14.38 -2.91
CA ILE A 100 -15.36 -14.23 -1.45
C ILE A 100 -15.90 -12.84 -1.13
N GLN A 101 -17.06 -12.76 -0.52
CA GLN A 101 -17.73 -11.48 -0.30
C GLN A 101 -18.16 -11.32 1.15
N GLN A 102 -17.94 -10.14 1.69
CA GLN A 102 -18.53 -9.72 2.96
C GLN A 102 -19.69 -8.79 2.65
N PRO A 103 -20.94 -9.21 2.92
CA PRO A 103 -22.12 -8.38 2.69
C PRO A 103 -22.00 -7.06 3.45
N ARG A 104 -22.21 -5.97 2.76
CA ARG A 104 -22.29 -4.64 3.38
C ARG A 104 -23.72 -4.41 3.83
N PRO A 105 -24.00 -4.24 5.13
CA PRO A 105 -25.35 -3.89 5.56
C PRO A 105 -25.70 -2.52 4.97
N LEU A 106 -26.91 -2.40 4.43
CA LEU A 106 -27.51 -1.10 4.18
C LEU A 106 -27.45 -0.31 5.49
N ILE A 107 -26.85 0.88 5.45
CA ILE A 107 -26.67 1.75 6.60
C ILE A 107 -28.08 2.08 7.15
N THR A 108 -28.53 1.33 8.14
CA THR A 108 -29.63 1.74 8.98
C THR A 108 -29.05 2.69 10.01
N PHE A 109 -29.38 3.98 9.89
CA PHE A 109 -29.03 4.99 10.88
C PHE A 109 -29.70 4.64 12.22
N GLY A 110 -28.97 3.89 13.05
CA GLY A 110 -29.36 3.63 14.45
C GLY A 110 -28.16 3.94 15.35
N TRP A 111 -28.39 4.70 16.42
CA TRP A 111 -27.36 5.04 17.42
C TRP A 111 -26.59 3.82 17.95
N SER A 112 -27.27 2.67 18.04
CA SER A 112 -26.66 1.43 18.52
C SER A 112 -25.67 0.78 17.54
N SER A 113 -25.86 0.97 16.23
CA SER A 113 -24.96 0.39 15.21
C SER A 113 -23.62 1.14 15.08
N GLY A 114 -23.63 2.46 15.29
CA GLY A 114 -22.41 3.27 15.21
C GLY A 114 -21.43 2.98 16.35
N ILE A 115 -21.92 2.81 17.58
CA ILE A 115 -21.06 2.51 18.74
C ILE A 115 -20.50 1.09 18.65
N ARG A 116 -21.25 0.12 18.17
CA ARG A 116 -20.77 -1.25 17.94
C ARG A 116 -19.68 -1.32 16.89
N SER A 117 -19.80 -0.58 15.79
CA SER A 117 -18.75 -0.53 14.76
C SER A 117 -17.44 0.03 15.30
N ILE A 118 -17.49 1.04 16.17
CA ILE A 118 -16.32 1.62 16.83
C ILE A 118 -15.72 0.63 17.84
N LEU A 119 -16.53 -0.06 18.63
CA LEU A 119 -16.04 -1.04 19.61
C LEU A 119 -15.41 -2.26 18.93
N ASN A 120 -15.94 -2.71 17.79
CA ASN A 120 -15.35 -3.81 17.02
C ASN A 120 -14.01 -3.45 16.37
N LEU A 121 -13.68 -2.16 16.17
CA LEU A 121 -12.36 -1.72 15.74
C LEU A 121 -11.29 -1.89 16.84
N PHE A 122 -11.70 -1.95 18.10
CA PHE A 122 -10.79 -2.15 19.25
C PHE A 122 -10.77 -3.59 19.78
N ASP A 123 -11.65 -4.47 19.28
CA ASP A 123 -11.69 -5.87 19.67
C ASP A 123 -10.66 -6.69 18.88
N ASN A 124 -9.40 -6.52 19.30
CA ASN A 124 -8.23 -7.16 18.69
C ASN A 124 -8.01 -8.59 19.25
N GLU A 125 -9.08 -9.38 19.36
CA GLU A 125 -8.95 -10.80 19.69
C GLU A 125 -8.40 -11.57 18.49
N GLY A 126 -7.10 -11.76 18.51
CA GLY A 126 -6.22 -12.37 17.54
C GLY A 126 -6.85 -13.30 16.50
N GLY A 127 -6.83 -12.89 15.23
CA GLY A 127 -7.15 -13.75 14.09
C GLY A 127 -8.62 -13.86 13.70
N ARG A 128 -9.57 -13.41 14.52
CA ARG A 128 -11.01 -13.51 14.21
C ARG A 128 -11.47 -12.59 13.07
N SER A 129 -10.74 -11.51 12.84
CA SER A 129 -10.98 -10.58 11.72
C SER A 129 -10.33 -11.02 10.41
N THR A 130 -9.62 -12.13 10.37
CA THR A 130 -8.85 -12.56 9.21
C THR A 130 -9.59 -13.62 8.40
N VAL A 131 -9.60 -13.45 7.09
CA VAL A 131 -9.99 -14.44 6.08
C VAL A 131 -8.71 -14.97 5.46
N THR A 132 -8.44 -16.26 5.61
CA THR A 132 -7.24 -16.91 5.08
C THR A 132 -7.63 -17.84 3.94
N LEU A 133 -7.07 -17.61 2.75
CA LEU A 133 -7.15 -18.51 1.62
C LEU A 133 -5.79 -19.14 1.38
N SER A 134 -5.70 -20.44 1.63
CA SER A 134 -4.50 -21.21 1.33
C SER A 134 -4.68 -21.91 -0.03
N LEU A 135 -3.72 -21.73 -0.93
CA LEU A 135 -3.75 -22.26 -2.29
C LEU A 135 -2.65 -23.33 -2.48
N PRO A 136 -2.87 -24.35 -3.31
CA PRO A 136 -1.82 -25.30 -3.66
C PRO A 136 -0.55 -24.61 -4.15
N LYS A 137 0.60 -25.12 -3.76
CA LYS A 137 1.88 -24.62 -4.20
C LYS A 137 1.97 -24.60 -5.74
N GLY A 138 2.41 -23.44 -6.29
CA GLY A 138 2.53 -23.29 -7.73
C GLY A 138 1.21 -23.02 -8.47
N THR A 139 0.12 -22.75 -7.75
CA THR A 139 -1.14 -22.31 -8.34
C THR A 139 -0.93 -21.07 -9.20
N LYS A 140 -1.43 -21.14 -10.45
CA LYS A 140 -1.39 -20.03 -11.40
C LYS A 140 -2.77 -19.38 -11.49
N LEU A 141 -2.88 -18.15 -11.03
CA LEU A 141 -4.10 -17.38 -11.13
C LEU A 141 -4.09 -16.54 -12.41
N SER A 142 -5.12 -16.66 -13.21
CA SER A 142 -5.36 -15.79 -14.37
C SER A 142 -5.72 -14.37 -13.91
N THR A 143 -6.52 -14.27 -12.85
CA THR A 143 -6.92 -12.98 -12.27
C THR A 143 -7.07 -13.12 -10.76
N LEU A 144 -6.54 -12.16 -10.03
CA LEU A 144 -6.89 -11.88 -8.65
C LEU A 144 -7.41 -10.45 -8.58
N LYS A 145 -8.71 -10.30 -8.37
CA LYS A 145 -9.36 -9.02 -8.15
C LYS A 145 -9.78 -8.92 -6.69
N GLY A 146 -9.46 -7.79 -6.04
CA GLY A 146 -9.76 -7.59 -4.63
C GLY A 146 -10.13 -6.15 -4.30
N ASN A 147 -11.16 -5.99 -3.48
CA ASN A 147 -11.51 -4.73 -2.85
C ASN A 147 -11.53 -4.92 -1.33
N SER A 148 -10.85 -4.02 -0.60
CA SER A 148 -10.90 -3.96 0.86
C SER A 148 -11.22 -2.55 1.32
N SER A 149 -12.19 -2.42 2.24
CA SER A 149 -12.53 -1.09 2.78
C SER A 149 -11.67 -0.72 3.99
N LEU A 150 -11.49 -1.65 4.96
CA LEU A 150 -10.82 -1.40 6.24
C LEU A 150 -10.02 -2.63 6.71
N GLY A 151 -9.26 -3.26 5.89
CA GLY A 151 -8.52 -4.44 6.30
C GLY A 151 -7.19 -4.55 5.60
N ASP A 152 -6.22 -5.13 6.27
CA ASP A 152 -4.93 -5.41 5.69
C ASP A 152 -5.03 -6.58 4.70
N VAL A 153 -4.27 -6.49 3.63
CA VAL A 153 -4.18 -7.53 2.60
C VAL A 153 -2.74 -8.04 2.53
N THR A 154 -2.58 -9.33 2.75
CA THR A 154 -1.29 -10.02 2.61
C THR A 154 -1.39 -11.11 1.55
N LEU A 155 -0.54 -11.04 0.55
CA LEU A 155 -0.42 -12.01 -0.53
C LEU A 155 0.98 -12.61 -0.52
N SER A 156 1.10 -13.93 -0.56
CA SER A 156 2.40 -14.60 -0.52
C SER A 156 2.44 -15.85 -1.40
N GLY A 157 3.55 -16.07 -2.10
CA GLY A 157 3.79 -17.31 -2.85
C GLY A 157 2.96 -17.45 -4.12
N LEU A 158 2.53 -16.35 -4.75
CA LEU A 158 1.55 -16.38 -5.83
C LEU A 158 2.19 -16.23 -7.23
N THR A 159 1.58 -16.89 -8.20
CA THR A 159 1.80 -16.61 -9.62
C THR A 159 0.50 -16.08 -10.21
N VAL A 160 0.47 -14.79 -10.59
CA VAL A 160 -0.75 -14.10 -11.04
C VAL A 160 -0.51 -13.41 -12.39
N GLN A 161 -1.38 -13.65 -13.36
CA GLN A 161 -1.32 -12.92 -14.64
C GLN A 161 -1.83 -11.49 -14.48
N LYS A 162 -3.00 -11.30 -13.84
CA LYS A 162 -3.56 -9.98 -13.56
C LYS A 162 -3.92 -9.85 -12.09
N LEU A 163 -3.21 -8.99 -11.37
CA LEU A 163 -3.49 -8.58 -10.00
C LEU A 163 -4.14 -7.18 -10.04
N ASP A 164 -5.35 -7.05 -9.52
CA ASP A 164 -6.14 -5.81 -9.50
C ASP A 164 -6.68 -5.62 -8.08
N LEU A 165 -6.04 -4.75 -7.29
CA LEU A 165 -6.37 -4.53 -5.88
C LEU A 165 -6.66 -3.07 -5.60
N SER A 166 -7.77 -2.84 -4.89
CA SER A 166 -8.17 -1.52 -4.41
C SER A 166 -8.45 -1.56 -2.91
N LEU A 167 -7.66 -0.79 -2.14
CA LEU A 167 -7.83 -0.65 -0.70
C LEU A 167 -8.25 0.80 -0.39
N SER A 168 -9.23 0.96 0.50
CA SER A 168 -9.59 2.29 1.00
C SER A 168 -8.79 2.65 2.24
N ALA A 169 -8.62 1.69 3.16
CA ALA A 169 -7.74 1.82 4.32
C ALA A 169 -7.20 0.44 4.71
N GLY A 170 -5.98 0.39 5.20
CA GLY A 170 -5.25 -0.82 5.53
C GLY A 170 -3.97 -0.93 4.70
N SER A 171 -3.09 -1.79 5.13
CA SER A 171 -1.80 -2.00 4.47
C SER A 171 -1.88 -3.14 3.46
N LEU A 172 -1.15 -2.98 2.36
CA LEU A 172 -0.96 -4.03 1.36
C LEU A 172 0.45 -4.61 1.46
N THR A 173 0.55 -5.90 1.68
CA THR A 173 1.81 -6.63 1.63
C THR A 173 1.74 -7.71 0.55
N VAL A 174 2.65 -7.65 -0.42
CA VAL A 174 2.82 -8.70 -1.43
C VAL A 174 4.25 -9.21 -1.38
N LYS A 175 4.43 -10.52 -1.25
CA LYS A 175 5.76 -11.11 -1.13
C LYS A 175 5.89 -12.43 -1.87
N ASN A 176 7.15 -12.78 -2.25
CA ASN A 176 7.50 -14.07 -2.85
C ASN A 176 6.60 -14.43 -4.05
N SER A 177 6.34 -13.48 -4.94
CA SER A 177 5.32 -13.68 -5.99
C SER A 177 5.80 -13.24 -7.37
N THR A 178 5.18 -13.82 -8.40
CA THR A 178 5.39 -13.43 -9.79
C THR A 178 4.09 -12.86 -10.37
N ILE A 179 4.15 -11.64 -10.91
CA ILE A 179 2.98 -10.89 -11.38
C ILE A 179 3.25 -10.39 -12.80
N SER A 180 2.39 -10.75 -13.76
CA SER A 180 2.53 -10.20 -15.11
C SER A 180 2.02 -8.77 -15.18
N THR A 181 0.83 -8.49 -14.66
CA THR A 181 0.29 -7.12 -14.59
C THR A 181 -0.28 -6.87 -13.20
N GLY A 182 0.20 -5.85 -12.51
CA GLY A 182 -0.31 -5.37 -11.23
C GLY A 182 -0.93 -3.98 -11.39
N ASP A 183 -2.18 -3.82 -10.98
CA ASP A 183 -2.90 -2.56 -10.83
C ASP A 183 -3.30 -2.46 -9.37
N LEU A 184 -2.58 -1.61 -8.63
CA LEU A 184 -2.67 -1.52 -7.18
C LEU A 184 -3.04 -0.10 -6.78
N SER A 185 -4.12 0.06 -6.03
CA SER A 185 -4.52 1.35 -5.47
C SER A 185 -4.76 1.25 -3.97
N ASN A 186 -4.22 2.20 -3.22
CA ASN A 186 -4.49 2.33 -1.79
C ASN A 186 -4.72 3.80 -1.43
N SER A 187 -5.77 4.09 -0.66
CA SER A 187 -6.03 5.45 -0.23
C SER A 187 -5.31 5.79 1.07
N LEU A 188 -5.33 4.89 2.06
CA LEU A 188 -4.70 5.08 3.37
C LEU A 188 -4.02 3.80 3.84
N GLY A 189 -2.73 3.88 4.12
CA GLY A 189 -1.93 2.77 4.63
C GLY A 189 -0.74 2.47 3.73
N ASP A 190 0.17 1.68 4.23
CA ASP A 190 1.43 1.41 3.57
C ASP A 190 1.31 0.29 2.52
N VAL A 191 2.18 0.35 1.52
CA VAL A 191 2.33 -0.71 0.51
C VAL A 191 3.74 -1.28 0.58
N SER A 192 3.84 -2.58 0.82
CA SER A 192 5.09 -3.32 0.87
C SER A 192 5.12 -4.40 -0.21
N LEU A 193 6.07 -4.30 -1.12
CA LEU A 193 6.31 -5.23 -2.22
C LEU A 193 7.71 -5.83 -2.04
N SER A 194 7.82 -7.13 -1.74
CA SER A 194 9.10 -7.78 -1.49
C SER A 194 9.27 -9.11 -2.21
N ASP A 195 10.47 -9.36 -2.69
CA ASP A 195 10.83 -10.61 -3.38
C ASP A 195 9.91 -10.90 -4.58
N LEU A 196 9.67 -9.90 -5.43
CA LEU A 196 8.74 -10.00 -6.55
C LEU A 196 9.45 -9.93 -7.91
N ALA A 197 8.82 -10.60 -8.89
CA ALA A 197 9.07 -10.37 -10.31
C ALA A 197 7.79 -9.83 -10.96
N ILE A 198 7.81 -8.57 -11.43
CA ILE A 198 6.65 -7.87 -12.00
C ILE A 198 6.99 -7.38 -13.41
N GLN A 199 6.21 -7.78 -14.42
CA GLN A 199 6.42 -7.29 -15.77
C GLN A 199 5.85 -5.87 -15.94
N LYS A 200 4.64 -5.62 -15.43
CA LYS A 200 4.03 -4.29 -15.46
C LYS A 200 3.37 -3.97 -14.13
N LEU A 201 3.71 -2.82 -13.56
CA LEU A 201 3.14 -2.31 -12.31
C LEU A 201 2.52 -0.92 -12.53
N ASP A 202 1.28 -0.73 -12.13
CA ASP A 202 0.63 0.56 -11.92
C ASP A 202 0.24 0.63 -10.43
N LEU A 203 0.95 1.45 -9.65
CA LEU A 203 0.74 1.62 -8.22
C LEU A 203 0.36 3.06 -7.92
N LYS A 204 -0.79 3.25 -7.29
CA LYS A 204 -1.28 4.55 -6.85
C LYS A 204 -1.57 4.55 -5.35
N LEU A 205 -0.96 5.49 -4.64
CA LEU A 205 -1.13 5.67 -3.21
C LEU A 205 -1.52 7.12 -2.93
N SER A 206 -2.54 7.35 -2.08
CA SER A 206 -2.88 8.71 -1.68
C SER A 206 -2.14 9.13 -0.41
N SER A 207 -2.05 8.25 0.59
CA SER A 207 -1.33 8.53 1.84
C SER A 207 -0.79 7.24 2.46
N GLY A 208 0.47 7.25 2.84
CA GLY A 208 1.25 6.15 3.36
C GLY A 208 2.56 6.00 2.60
N SER A 209 3.40 5.10 3.01
CA SER A 209 4.70 4.86 2.38
C SER A 209 4.66 3.64 1.47
N VAL A 210 5.47 3.70 0.40
CA VAL A 210 5.73 2.56 -0.49
C VAL A 210 7.12 2.03 -0.20
N THR A 211 7.21 0.74 0.07
CA THR A 211 8.49 0.04 0.18
C THR A 211 8.56 -1.06 -0.87
N ILE A 212 9.58 -1.02 -1.72
CA ILE A 212 9.89 -2.05 -2.71
C ILE A 212 11.26 -2.61 -2.37
N ASP A 213 11.32 -3.88 -2.01
CA ASP A 213 12.54 -4.56 -1.57
C ASP A 213 12.79 -5.82 -2.38
N ASN A 214 14.03 -6.03 -2.80
CA ASN A 214 14.47 -7.21 -3.57
C ASN A 214 13.52 -7.57 -4.74
N THR A 215 13.04 -6.58 -5.45
CA THR A 215 11.96 -6.71 -6.44
C THR A 215 12.40 -6.20 -7.81
N THR A 216 12.05 -6.94 -8.85
CA THR A 216 12.26 -6.53 -10.24
C THR A 216 10.95 -6.06 -10.86
N VAL A 217 10.94 -4.86 -11.44
CA VAL A 217 9.84 -4.28 -12.20
C VAL A 217 10.33 -3.92 -13.60
N GLU A 218 9.77 -4.53 -14.64
CA GLU A 218 10.18 -4.28 -16.03
C GLU A 218 9.58 -3.00 -16.60
N LYS A 219 8.32 -2.69 -16.22
CA LYS A 219 7.64 -1.43 -16.57
C LYS A 219 6.83 -0.95 -15.37
N GLY A 220 7.22 0.18 -14.79
CA GLY A 220 6.62 0.68 -13.56
C GLY A 220 5.99 2.07 -13.72
N TYR A 221 4.82 2.25 -13.13
CA TYR A 221 4.26 3.54 -12.80
C TYR A 221 3.92 3.54 -11.32
N LEU A 222 4.63 4.38 -10.54
CA LEU A 222 4.42 4.54 -9.11
C LEU A 222 4.03 6.00 -8.87
N ALA A 223 2.87 6.22 -8.28
CA ALA A 223 2.41 7.56 -7.93
C ALA A 223 1.95 7.59 -6.47
N SER A 224 2.50 8.51 -5.67
CA SER A 224 2.06 8.78 -4.31
C SER A 224 1.82 10.28 -4.09
N SER A 225 0.81 10.61 -3.29
CA SER A 225 0.57 12.01 -2.92
C SER A 225 1.29 12.39 -1.63
N LEU A 226 1.27 11.51 -0.61
CA LEU A 226 1.87 11.75 0.71
C LEU A 226 2.56 10.50 1.23
N GLY A 227 3.78 10.64 1.73
CA GLY A 227 4.60 9.59 2.31
C GLY A 227 5.82 9.27 1.46
N ASP A 228 6.69 8.44 1.96
CA ASP A 228 7.97 8.16 1.33
C ASP A 228 7.90 6.98 0.36
N ILE A 229 8.78 6.99 -0.63
CA ILE A 229 9.03 5.85 -1.54
C ILE A 229 10.42 5.32 -1.28
N ASN A 230 10.51 4.07 -0.83
CA ASN A 230 11.75 3.39 -0.49
C ASN A 230 11.99 2.22 -1.45
N LEU A 231 13.14 2.23 -2.14
CA LEU A 231 13.50 1.26 -3.18
C LEU A 231 14.81 0.57 -2.80
N ASN A 232 14.72 -0.63 -2.23
CA ASN A 232 15.90 -1.31 -1.72
C ASN A 232 16.22 -2.56 -2.56
N LYS A 233 17.49 -2.74 -2.93
CA LYS A 233 18.00 -3.93 -3.65
C LYS A 233 17.12 -4.34 -4.84
N SER A 234 16.52 -3.36 -5.47
CA SER A 234 15.48 -3.57 -6.48
C SER A 234 15.95 -3.14 -7.85
N LYS A 235 15.27 -3.64 -8.87
CA LYS A 235 15.55 -3.29 -10.26
C LYS A 235 14.32 -2.68 -10.90
N LEU A 236 14.45 -1.47 -11.45
CA LEU A 236 13.41 -0.79 -12.21
C LEU A 236 13.87 -0.57 -13.65
N SER A 237 13.05 -0.95 -14.60
CA SER A 237 13.26 -0.69 -16.02
C SER A 237 12.09 0.09 -16.58
N ASP A 238 12.31 0.98 -17.53
CA ASP A 238 11.28 1.75 -18.25
C ASP A 238 10.14 2.26 -17.31
N SER A 239 10.54 2.97 -16.26
CA SER A 239 9.64 3.27 -15.14
C SER A 239 9.49 4.76 -14.86
N THR A 240 8.32 5.13 -14.35
CA THR A 240 8.00 6.48 -13.88
C THR A 240 7.64 6.46 -12.41
N ILE A 241 8.24 7.34 -11.62
CA ILE A 241 7.94 7.56 -10.21
C ILE A 241 7.49 9.00 -10.02
N LYS A 242 6.35 9.21 -9.40
CA LYS A 242 5.82 10.53 -9.07
C LYS A 242 5.46 10.62 -7.60
N LEU A 243 5.97 11.64 -6.93
CA LEU A 243 5.68 11.92 -5.53
C LEU A 243 5.33 13.40 -5.37
N SER A 244 4.25 13.70 -4.65
CA SER A 244 3.89 15.10 -4.41
C SER A 244 4.50 15.64 -3.13
N SER A 245 4.57 14.82 -2.06
CA SER A 245 5.21 15.23 -0.79
C SER A 245 5.74 14.02 -0.03
N GLY A 246 7.01 14.08 0.32
CA GLY A 246 7.79 13.03 0.96
C GLY A 246 9.13 12.86 0.25
N SER A 247 9.89 11.88 0.66
CA SER A 247 11.21 11.61 0.11
C SER A 247 11.23 10.34 -0.74
N ILE A 248 12.08 10.32 -1.76
CA ILE A 248 12.36 9.13 -2.55
C ILE A 248 13.76 8.64 -2.17
N ASN A 249 13.83 7.48 -1.54
CA ASN A 249 15.06 6.91 -1.04
C ASN A 249 15.34 5.58 -1.73
N SER A 250 16.59 5.31 -2.04
CA SER A 250 16.98 3.99 -2.53
C SER A 250 18.29 3.49 -1.92
N GLN A 251 18.42 2.18 -1.87
CA GLN A 251 19.64 1.49 -1.50
C GLN A 251 19.90 0.33 -2.47
N GLN A 252 21.07 0.32 -3.12
CA GLN A 252 21.46 -0.69 -4.12
C GLN A 252 20.41 -0.82 -5.24
N LEU A 253 19.95 0.32 -5.78
CA LEU A 253 18.94 0.34 -6.84
C LEU A 253 19.61 0.16 -8.21
N THR A 254 19.07 -0.76 -9.01
CA THR A 254 19.43 -0.94 -10.41
C THR A 254 18.39 -0.25 -11.29
N LEU A 255 18.86 0.63 -12.17
CA LEU A 255 18.03 1.29 -13.18
C LEU A 255 18.45 0.84 -14.58
N SER A 256 17.49 0.69 -15.49
CA SER A 256 17.73 0.40 -16.90
C SER A 256 16.63 0.96 -17.79
N GLY A 257 16.92 1.23 -19.07
CA GLY A 257 15.98 1.87 -19.98
C GLY A 257 15.70 3.33 -19.59
N ASP A 258 14.49 3.79 -19.89
CA ASP A 258 14.08 5.18 -19.63
C ASP A 258 13.38 5.29 -18.28
N ILE A 259 13.95 6.09 -17.39
CA ILE A 259 13.46 6.31 -16.02
C ILE A 259 13.08 7.78 -15.85
N ASN A 260 11.89 8.03 -15.33
CA ASN A 260 11.43 9.36 -14.96
C ASN A 260 11.08 9.42 -13.48
N ILE A 261 11.71 10.32 -12.73
CA ILE A 261 11.48 10.53 -11.29
C ILE A 261 11.11 11.99 -11.08
N ASP A 262 9.86 12.24 -10.71
CA ASP A 262 9.33 13.57 -10.42
C ASP A 262 8.92 13.65 -8.94
N ASN A 263 9.50 14.59 -8.18
CA ASN A 263 9.06 14.94 -6.82
C ASN A 263 8.71 16.42 -6.76
N SER A 264 7.78 16.79 -5.89
CA SER A 264 7.44 18.20 -5.71
C SER A 264 7.97 18.77 -4.39
N LEU A 265 7.95 18.00 -3.30
CA LEU A 265 8.38 18.42 -1.96
C LEU A 265 9.08 17.28 -1.24
N GLY A 266 10.34 17.47 -0.87
CA GLY A 266 11.19 16.53 -0.14
C GLY A 266 12.39 16.09 -0.95
N ASP A 267 13.27 15.34 -0.35
CA ASP A 267 14.55 15.00 -0.95
C ASP A 267 14.47 13.73 -1.82
N ILE A 268 15.36 13.63 -2.80
CA ILE A 268 15.56 12.44 -3.62
C ILE A 268 16.99 11.91 -3.37
N GLN A 269 17.09 10.72 -2.77
CA GLN A 269 18.37 10.08 -2.48
C GLN A 269 18.47 8.73 -3.22
N LEU A 270 19.26 8.70 -4.27
CA LEU A 270 19.42 7.53 -5.12
C LEU A 270 20.81 6.90 -4.93
N ASN A 271 20.85 5.80 -4.18
CA ASN A 271 22.03 4.95 -4.09
C ASN A 271 21.94 3.87 -5.17
N LEU A 272 22.69 4.08 -6.26
CA LEU A 272 22.61 3.29 -7.48
C LEU A 272 23.76 2.29 -7.58
N VAL A 273 23.50 1.13 -8.16
CA VAL A 273 24.58 0.22 -8.54
C VAL A 273 25.46 0.86 -9.63
N LYS A 274 26.75 0.55 -9.61
CA LYS A 274 27.74 1.13 -10.51
C LYS A 274 27.35 1.00 -11.98
N GLU A 275 26.80 -0.14 -12.39
CA GLU A 275 26.37 -0.40 -13.76
C GLU A 275 25.33 0.63 -14.25
N SER A 276 24.34 0.99 -13.42
CA SER A 276 23.33 2.01 -13.78
C SER A 276 23.98 3.38 -14.01
N LEU A 277 24.99 3.73 -13.18
CA LEU A 277 25.72 4.97 -13.36
C LEU A 277 26.61 4.97 -14.60
N GLU A 278 27.14 3.84 -15.04
CA GLU A 278 28.06 3.74 -16.18
C GLU A 278 27.34 3.62 -17.54
N THR A 279 26.10 3.13 -17.55
CA THR A 279 25.39 2.81 -18.80
C THR A 279 24.27 3.77 -19.16
N LEU A 280 23.79 4.60 -18.21
CA LEU A 280 22.66 5.51 -18.42
C LEU A 280 23.11 6.97 -18.55
N SER A 281 22.41 7.73 -19.38
CA SER A 281 22.48 9.19 -19.41
C SER A 281 21.60 9.78 -18.32
N PHE A 282 21.98 10.93 -17.76
CA PHE A 282 21.24 11.59 -16.67
C PHE A 282 20.92 13.04 -17.02
N ASP A 283 19.72 13.47 -16.65
CA ASP A 283 19.23 14.84 -16.73
C ASP A 283 18.52 15.14 -15.40
N ILE A 284 19.19 15.89 -14.53
CA ILE A 284 18.82 16.08 -13.14
C ILE A 284 18.58 17.56 -12.91
N GLU A 285 17.47 17.92 -12.30
CA GLU A 285 17.08 19.30 -12.07
C GLU A 285 16.33 19.45 -10.75
N THR A 286 16.71 20.44 -9.95
CA THR A 286 15.92 20.92 -8.82
C THR A 286 15.70 22.41 -8.91
N SER A 287 14.49 22.88 -8.60
CA SER A 287 14.20 24.32 -8.64
C SER A 287 14.62 25.03 -7.36
N MET A 288 14.55 24.37 -6.22
CA MET A 288 14.98 24.90 -4.92
C MET A 288 15.71 23.79 -4.15
N GLY A 289 17.03 23.77 -4.25
CA GLY A 289 17.86 22.76 -3.60
C GLY A 289 19.21 22.59 -4.30
N SER A 290 19.94 21.57 -3.88
CA SER A 290 21.25 21.24 -4.43
C SER A 290 21.27 19.85 -5.08
N ILE A 291 22.18 19.67 -6.04
CA ILE A 291 22.46 18.37 -6.64
C ILE A 291 23.84 17.91 -6.19
N THR A 292 23.89 16.73 -5.57
CA THR A 292 25.14 16.08 -5.16
C THR A 292 25.32 14.79 -5.95
N VAL A 293 26.48 14.59 -6.53
CA VAL A 293 26.81 13.40 -7.32
C VAL A 293 28.19 12.85 -6.93
N PRO A 294 28.48 11.57 -7.20
CA PRO A 294 29.80 10.98 -6.95
C PRO A 294 30.92 11.73 -7.68
N ARG A 295 32.11 11.79 -7.09
CA ARG A 295 33.28 12.52 -7.65
C ARG A 295 33.68 12.11 -9.08
N ASN A 296 33.43 10.88 -9.44
CA ASN A 296 33.73 10.32 -10.78
C ASN A 296 32.55 10.47 -11.76
N PHE A 297 31.46 11.15 -11.35
CA PHE A 297 30.33 11.45 -12.23
C PHE A 297 30.71 12.62 -13.13
N GLN A 298 31.20 12.36 -14.34
CA GLN A 298 31.54 13.39 -15.30
C GLN A 298 30.28 14.05 -15.84
N SER A 299 30.05 15.31 -15.52
CA SER A 299 28.98 16.12 -16.10
C SER A 299 29.48 16.88 -17.34
N ILE A 300 28.67 16.93 -18.38
CA ILE A 300 28.98 17.69 -19.60
C ILE A 300 28.59 19.16 -19.45
N THR A 301 27.50 19.43 -18.72
CA THR A 301 27.06 20.78 -18.35
C THR A 301 26.52 20.73 -16.93
N GLY A 302 27.01 21.61 -16.07
CA GLY A 302 26.45 21.87 -14.74
C GLY A 302 26.18 23.36 -14.63
N GLU A 303 24.96 23.74 -14.32
CA GLU A 303 24.57 25.09 -13.96
C GLU A 303 24.08 25.06 -12.53
N ASN A 304 24.69 25.86 -11.67
CA ASN A 304 24.22 26.10 -10.31
C ASN A 304 23.83 27.56 -10.24
N ASP A 305 22.54 27.83 -10.23
CA ASP A 305 21.99 29.16 -9.95
C ASP A 305 21.77 29.32 -8.44
N GLU A 306 21.67 30.57 -7.96
CA GLU A 306 21.43 30.84 -6.53
C GLU A 306 20.15 30.21 -5.97
N VAL A 307 19.22 29.80 -6.83
CA VAL A 307 17.85 29.30 -6.47
C VAL A 307 17.61 27.87 -6.94
N GLY A 308 18.47 27.28 -7.77
CA GLY A 308 18.28 25.91 -8.27
C GLY A 308 19.55 25.31 -8.85
N SER A 309 19.49 24.05 -9.17
CA SER A 309 20.62 23.32 -9.74
C SER A 309 20.18 22.44 -10.90
N LYS A 310 21.01 22.38 -11.92
CA LYS A 310 20.82 21.50 -13.08
C LYS A 310 22.11 20.79 -13.45
N LEU A 311 22.02 19.50 -13.70
CA LEU A 311 23.15 18.67 -14.08
C LEU A 311 22.74 17.74 -15.21
N LYS A 312 23.52 17.74 -16.28
CA LYS A 312 23.30 16.85 -17.41
C LYS A 312 24.54 16.06 -17.73
N ARG A 313 24.39 14.76 -17.86
CA ARG A 313 25.41 13.83 -18.35
C ARG A 313 24.85 13.02 -19.51
N GLN A 314 25.46 13.17 -20.67
CA GLN A 314 25.13 12.45 -21.89
C GLN A 314 26.25 11.45 -22.22
N LEU A 315 25.89 10.19 -22.42
CA LEU A 315 26.79 9.17 -22.91
C LEU A 315 26.57 8.94 -24.40
N ASP A 316 27.64 8.77 -25.15
CA ASP A 316 27.58 8.50 -26.61
C ASP A 316 26.88 7.17 -26.91
N LYS A 317 27.01 6.18 -26.03
CA LYS A 317 26.34 4.89 -26.09
C LYS A 317 25.58 4.65 -24.78
N SER A 318 24.46 5.31 -24.64
CA SER A 318 23.59 5.13 -23.49
C SER A 318 22.59 4.00 -23.73
N SER A 319 22.35 3.16 -22.72
CA SER A 319 21.30 2.14 -22.74
C SER A 319 19.92 2.66 -22.34
N GLY A 320 19.82 3.94 -21.99
CA GLY A 320 18.58 4.62 -21.57
C GLY A 320 18.89 5.95 -20.91
N LYS A 321 17.85 6.65 -20.46
CA LYS A 321 17.98 7.96 -19.86
C LYS A 321 17.20 8.09 -18.55
N VAL A 322 17.85 8.64 -17.54
CA VAL A 322 17.26 8.95 -16.23
C VAL A 322 16.99 10.45 -16.14
N PHE A 323 15.72 10.80 -16.02
CA PHE A 323 15.26 12.15 -15.72
C PHE A 323 14.88 12.20 -14.25
N VAL A 324 15.50 13.13 -13.52
CA VAL A 324 15.17 13.36 -12.11
C VAL A 324 14.82 14.83 -11.95
N ARG A 325 13.61 15.11 -11.52
CA ARG A 325 13.13 16.45 -11.24
C ARG A 325 12.60 16.56 -9.83
N ASP A 326 12.99 17.66 -9.18
CA ASP A 326 12.45 18.04 -7.89
C ASP A 326 12.10 19.53 -7.92
N SER A 327 10.97 19.90 -7.32
CA SER A 327 10.61 21.32 -7.24
C SER A 327 11.18 21.98 -5.99
N ALA A 328 11.20 21.28 -4.84
CA ALA A 328 11.73 21.80 -3.59
C ALA A 328 12.32 20.68 -2.73
N GLY A 329 13.61 20.50 -2.83
CA GLY A 329 14.43 19.50 -2.13
C GLY A 329 15.76 19.29 -2.82
N SER A 330 16.63 18.56 -2.17
CA SER A 330 17.95 18.21 -2.70
C SER A 330 17.94 16.85 -3.36
N ILE A 331 18.73 16.71 -4.41
CA ILE A 331 18.91 15.45 -5.13
C ILE A 331 20.33 14.93 -4.88
N GLU A 332 20.43 13.74 -4.33
CA GLU A 332 21.70 13.08 -4.09
C GLU A 332 21.78 11.78 -4.88
N LEU A 333 22.81 11.63 -5.70
CA LEU A 333 23.23 10.37 -6.27
C LEU A 333 24.44 9.83 -5.55
N SER A 334 24.45 8.54 -5.23
CA SER A 334 25.59 7.84 -4.67
C SER A 334 25.79 6.48 -5.34
N VAL A 335 26.97 5.90 -5.18
CA VAL A 335 27.30 4.56 -5.69
C VAL A 335 27.07 3.56 -4.57
N ALA A 336 26.35 2.50 -4.86
CA ALA A 336 26.20 1.38 -3.94
C ALA A 336 27.53 0.62 -3.81
N GLU A 337 27.95 0.33 -2.58
CA GLU A 337 29.15 -0.45 -2.26
C GLU A 337 28.90 -1.96 -2.44
#